data_dc580b9e69aa5c54b317409305ec5c80
#
_entry.id   dc580b9e69aa5c54b317409305ec5c80
#
_cell.length_a   1.000
_cell.length_b   1.000
_cell.length_c   1.000
_cell.angle_alpha   90.00
_cell.angle_beta   90.00
_cell.angle_gamma   90.00
#
_symmetry.space_group_name_H-M   'P 1'
#
loop_
_entity.id
_entity.type
_entity.pdbx_description
1 polymer ?
#
loop_
_entity_poly.entity_id
_entity_poly.type
_entity_poly.pdbx_seq_one_letter_code
_entity_poly.pdbx_strand_id
1 'polypeptide(L)'
;MEKETKSKKELRAERIAERRKEKEEKKKKKLPLRRTVDNNLFALRQVWETSKLYFFVYYFTTFINAPLNFLLGTYLIKLIVDSVEGNGWSTDAIFTYIFVVGGTAIAIWMASNYYWNSISPQYSEKINHTLRRKLYRKSTDVDLACYETPDFYDKYVKAMDETQDRVWKVMNTLDNLIWNVVSLALTSLLIFTIDPFLVLFALIPLSLGFIRRRRKVIEHEQTSARKPINRKFAYVRRTFYLGEYSKEMRMGGFFNRQLEMLGEVRKNYNEITKKYGTRLAIYDVIVNFGLEVFTVLGATLYAVWRTVGPGQGSMTMGDCLIVLNSIGTISYTLSTMVQYLAEFSEHALYIQDVRYFLDYEPTIKEDPNAPEANAGTIEFKNVHFKYEGAEKESLRNINFSIREGERIAVVGRNGSGKTTLVKLLLRLYDPTEGEVVLNGKDAKDYRLSSWRGLFGCVFQDFKLFSLSVKENVILRLPRDGDDETVTAALKESGAWKKIEKLEHGIESTMTREFDDEGVNLSIGEQQKVSLARIFADRTPFVVLDEPSSALDPIAEHTMFENMIRATEGRSVIFISHRLSSATLADRVYMMEDGEIIEEGSHAELMERDGKYAEMFRLQAKNYTTGGEENE
;
A
#
# COMPACT_ATOMS: atom_id res chain seq x y z
N MET A 1 -30.63 19.00 -32.51
CA MET A 1 -30.19 18.25 -31.32
C MET A 1 -30.81 18.91 -30.11
N GLU A 2 -31.99 18.48 -29.74
CA GLU A 2 -32.73 18.93 -28.57
C GLU A 2 -32.06 18.40 -27.29
N LYS A 3 -31.56 19.31 -26.47
CA LYS A 3 -31.23 18.99 -25.06
C LYS A 3 -32.56 19.02 -24.30
N GLU A 4 -33.10 17.81 -23.99
CA GLU A 4 -34.21 17.68 -23.05
C GLU A 4 -33.84 18.33 -21.72
N THR A 5 -34.50 19.42 -21.42
CA THR A 5 -34.40 20.12 -20.13
C THR A 5 -35.21 19.31 -19.11
N LYS A 6 -34.52 18.45 -18.34
CA LYS A 6 -35.14 17.70 -17.23
C LYS A 6 -35.92 18.63 -16.30
N SER A 7 -37.14 18.28 -16.00
CA SER A 7 -38.01 19.01 -15.08
C SER A 7 -37.39 19.17 -13.69
N LYS A 8 -37.64 20.30 -13.02
CA LYS A 8 -37.21 20.55 -11.62
C LYS A 8 -37.60 19.42 -10.65
N LYS A 9 -38.69 18.71 -10.93
CA LYS A 9 -39.14 17.54 -10.16
C LYS A 9 -38.22 16.31 -10.36
N GLU A 10 -37.82 16.06 -11.59
CA GLU A 10 -36.91 14.94 -11.93
C GLU A 10 -35.50 15.15 -11.38
N LEU A 11 -34.94 16.35 -11.50
CA LEU A 11 -33.68 16.74 -10.87
C LEU A 11 -33.72 16.60 -9.32
N ARG A 12 -34.87 16.83 -8.70
CA ARG A 12 -35.05 16.65 -7.26
C ARG A 12 -35.16 15.17 -6.88
N ALA A 13 -35.82 14.37 -7.71
CA ALA A 13 -35.92 12.91 -7.53
C ALA A 13 -34.56 12.23 -7.72
N GLU A 14 -33.78 12.58 -8.76
CA GLU A 14 -32.40 12.10 -8.97
C GLU A 14 -31.51 12.43 -7.76
N ARG A 15 -31.53 13.67 -7.28
CA ARG A 15 -30.75 14.06 -6.07
C ARG A 15 -31.16 13.31 -4.81
N ILE A 16 -32.44 12.94 -4.67
CA ILE A 16 -32.92 12.13 -3.54
C ILE A 16 -32.47 10.68 -3.70
N ALA A 17 -32.50 10.14 -4.92
CA ALA A 17 -32.03 8.78 -5.22
C ALA A 17 -30.51 8.66 -5.05
N GLU A 18 -29.73 9.64 -5.54
CA GLU A 18 -28.28 9.73 -5.27
C GLU A 18 -27.98 9.81 -3.78
N ARG A 19 -28.69 10.65 -3.04
CA ARG A 19 -28.53 10.75 -1.58
C ARG A 19 -28.91 9.46 -0.84
N ARG A 20 -29.86 8.68 -1.35
CA ARG A 20 -30.20 7.36 -0.79
C ARG A 20 -29.10 6.34 -1.09
N LYS A 21 -28.62 6.27 -2.33
CA LYS A 21 -27.47 5.43 -2.70
C LYS A 21 -26.22 5.78 -1.89
N GLU A 22 -25.87 7.07 -1.80
CA GLU A 22 -24.77 7.51 -0.94
C GLU A 22 -24.95 7.15 0.55
N LYS A 23 -26.18 7.23 1.07
CA LYS A 23 -26.48 6.83 2.46
C LYS A 23 -26.36 5.32 2.67
N GLU A 24 -26.76 4.53 1.69
CA GLU A 24 -26.62 3.06 1.72
C GLU A 24 -25.15 2.65 1.59
N GLU A 25 -24.37 3.28 0.70
CA GLU A 25 -22.92 3.06 0.63
C GLU A 25 -22.20 3.49 1.91
N LYS A 26 -22.60 4.62 2.52
CA LYS A 26 -22.06 5.08 3.82
C LYS A 26 -22.46 4.14 4.97
N LYS A 27 -23.64 3.52 4.92
CA LYS A 27 -24.05 2.47 5.88
C LYS A 27 -23.23 1.19 5.71
N LYS A 28 -22.94 0.80 4.47
CA LYS A 28 -22.08 -0.36 4.14
C LYS A 28 -20.62 -0.17 4.57
N LYS A 29 -20.14 1.08 4.64
CA LYS A 29 -18.76 1.41 5.06
C LYS A 29 -18.58 1.58 6.58
N LYS A 30 -19.64 1.57 7.40
CA LYS A 30 -19.50 1.64 8.86
C LYS A 30 -19.34 0.25 9.44
N LEU A 31 -18.20 0.01 10.06
CA LEU A 31 -17.98 -1.20 10.84
C LEU A 31 -18.90 -1.23 12.07
N PRO A 32 -19.46 -2.38 12.41
CA PRO A 32 -20.14 -2.56 13.69
C PRO A 32 -19.16 -2.34 14.85
N LEU A 33 -19.64 -1.82 15.97
CA LEU A 33 -18.81 -1.47 17.13
C LEU A 33 -17.88 -2.62 17.55
N ARG A 34 -18.40 -3.85 17.56
CA ARG A 34 -17.61 -5.05 17.89
C ARG A 34 -16.39 -5.22 16.97
N ARG A 35 -16.55 -5.05 15.66
CA ARG A 35 -15.43 -5.11 14.69
C ARG A 35 -14.48 -3.93 14.84
N THR A 36 -15.01 -2.75 15.15
CA THR A 36 -14.18 -1.57 15.43
C THR A 36 -13.24 -1.83 16.61
N VAL A 37 -13.77 -2.37 17.69
CA VAL A 37 -12.98 -2.72 18.88
C VAL A 37 -11.98 -3.84 18.54
N ASP A 38 -12.41 -4.91 17.89
CA ASP A 38 -11.57 -6.05 17.53
C ASP A 38 -10.38 -5.65 16.63
N ASN A 39 -10.62 -4.80 15.64
CA ASN A 39 -9.55 -4.30 14.77
C ASN A 39 -8.53 -3.45 15.52
N ASN A 40 -8.96 -2.54 16.39
CA ASN A 40 -8.04 -1.74 17.20
C ASN A 40 -7.29 -2.61 18.20
N LEU A 41 -7.94 -3.63 18.80
CA LEU A 41 -7.27 -4.61 19.66
C LEU A 41 -6.24 -5.43 18.89
N PHE A 42 -6.49 -5.78 17.62
CA PHE A 42 -5.49 -6.42 16.77
C PHE A 42 -4.23 -5.57 16.64
N ALA A 43 -4.35 -4.25 16.39
CA ALA A 43 -3.20 -3.36 16.34
C ALA A 43 -2.44 -3.31 17.67
N LEU A 44 -3.15 -3.17 18.79
CA LEU A 44 -2.53 -3.16 20.13
C LEU A 44 -1.88 -4.51 20.46
N ARG A 45 -2.44 -5.62 20.01
CA ARG A 45 -1.85 -6.94 20.17
C ARG A 45 -0.52 -7.07 19.43
N GLN A 46 -0.34 -6.49 18.24
CA GLN A 46 0.95 -6.47 17.55
C GLN A 46 2.05 -5.79 18.39
N VAL A 47 1.67 -4.68 19.10
CA VAL A 47 2.59 -4.01 20.04
C VAL A 47 2.93 -4.90 21.21
N TRP A 48 1.91 -5.50 21.83
CA TRP A 48 2.06 -6.40 22.96
C TRP A 48 2.95 -7.61 22.66
N GLU A 49 2.76 -8.23 21.49
CA GLU A 49 3.56 -9.37 21.02
C GLU A 49 5.02 -8.96 20.76
N THR A 50 5.26 -7.74 20.29
CA THR A 50 6.61 -7.24 20.01
C THR A 50 7.35 -6.83 21.28
N SER A 51 6.70 -6.11 22.21
CA SER A 51 7.29 -5.70 23.49
C SER A 51 6.23 -5.33 24.52
N LYS A 52 6.03 -6.20 25.51
CA LYS A 52 5.13 -5.95 26.64
C LYS A 52 5.60 -4.77 27.49
N LEU A 53 6.91 -4.69 27.73
CA LEU A 53 7.48 -3.60 28.53
C LEU A 53 7.22 -2.24 27.91
N TYR A 54 7.45 -2.11 26.58
CA TYR A 54 7.18 -0.88 25.84
C TYR A 54 5.70 -0.47 25.99
N PHE A 55 4.77 -1.42 25.81
CA PHE A 55 3.34 -1.18 25.95
C PHE A 55 2.99 -0.61 27.32
N PHE A 56 3.51 -1.19 28.40
CA PHE A 56 3.26 -0.71 29.75
C PHE A 56 3.88 0.67 30.01
N VAL A 57 5.16 0.85 29.68
CA VAL A 57 5.85 2.13 29.90
C VAL A 57 5.18 3.25 29.13
N TYR A 58 4.71 2.99 27.88
CA TYR A 58 4.03 3.96 27.04
C TYR A 58 2.82 4.58 27.75
N TYR A 59 1.92 3.77 28.25
CA TYR A 59 0.72 4.28 28.95
C TYR A 59 0.97 4.70 30.38
N PHE A 60 1.96 4.11 31.04
CA PHE A 60 2.34 4.48 32.40
C PHE A 60 2.89 5.90 32.48
N THR A 61 3.67 6.35 31.48
CA THR A 61 4.13 7.74 31.42
C THR A 61 2.98 8.73 31.40
N THR A 62 1.94 8.45 30.63
CA THR A 62 0.72 9.28 30.56
C THR A 62 -0.05 9.26 31.87
N PHE A 63 -0.19 8.09 32.48
CA PHE A 63 -0.91 7.92 33.73
C PHE A 63 -0.26 8.68 34.89
N ILE A 64 1.05 8.89 34.86
CA ILE A 64 1.79 9.70 35.84
C ILE A 64 1.77 11.20 35.48
N ASN A 65 1.99 11.53 34.21
CA ASN A 65 2.11 12.93 33.79
C ASN A 65 0.78 13.70 33.89
N ALA A 66 -0.38 13.04 33.69
CA ALA A 66 -1.66 13.72 33.76
C ALA A 66 -2.00 14.22 35.18
N PRO A 67 -1.86 13.43 36.27
CA PRO A 67 -2.00 13.94 37.62
C PRO A 67 -0.98 15.00 38.01
N LEU A 68 0.28 14.86 37.61
CA LEU A 68 1.29 15.87 37.86
C LEU A 68 0.98 17.22 37.22
N ASN A 69 0.50 17.18 35.97
CA ASN A 69 0.05 18.39 35.28
C ASN A 69 -1.14 19.05 36.01
N PHE A 70 -2.08 18.25 36.49
CA PHE A 70 -3.21 18.73 37.29
C PHE A 70 -2.73 19.39 38.61
N LEU A 71 -1.82 18.73 39.33
CA LEU A 71 -1.30 19.23 40.61
C LEU A 71 -0.53 20.58 40.46
N LEU A 72 0.29 20.70 39.43
CA LEU A 72 1.06 21.90 39.15
C LEU A 72 0.29 23.00 38.42
N GLY A 73 -0.53 22.61 37.44
CA GLY A 73 -1.23 23.57 36.58
C GLY A 73 -2.55 24.09 37.16
N THR A 74 -3.24 23.27 37.95
CA THR A 74 -4.59 23.60 38.42
C THR A 74 -4.61 23.76 39.95
N TYR A 75 -4.17 22.73 40.68
CA TYR A 75 -4.29 22.71 42.16
C TYR A 75 -3.36 23.67 42.85
N LEU A 76 -2.12 23.86 42.36
CA LEU A 76 -1.13 24.83 42.92
C LEU A 76 -1.66 26.26 42.89
N ILE A 77 -2.38 26.65 41.82
CA ILE A 77 -2.96 28.01 41.70
C ILE A 77 -3.92 28.27 42.88
N LYS A 78 -4.77 27.30 43.20
CA LYS A 78 -5.68 27.38 44.33
C LYS A 78 -4.92 27.56 45.64
N LEU A 79 -3.93 26.71 45.89
CA LEU A 79 -3.13 26.75 47.13
C LEU A 79 -2.45 28.10 47.33
N ILE A 80 -1.90 28.70 46.28
CA ILE A 80 -1.26 30.01 46.34
C ILE A 80 -2.28 31.11 46.71
N VAL A 81 -3.41 31.13 46.00
CA VAL A 81 -4.41 32.20 46.18
C VAL A 81 -5.10 32.11 47.55
N ASP A 82 -5.52 30.91 47.94
CA ASP A 82 -6.16 30.69 49.25
C ASP A 82 -5.18 31.06 50.41
N SER A 83 -3.87 30.86 50.22
CA SER A 83 -2.88 31.28 51.22
C SER A 83 -2.68 32.80 51.29
N VAL A 84 -2.72 33.49 50.15
CA VAL A 84 -2.66 34.97 50.13
C VAL A 84 -3.88 35.57 50.85
N GLU A 85 -5.02 34.94 50.78
CA GLU A 85 -6.25 35.33 51.50
C GLU A 85 -6.25 34.96 53.00
N GLY A 86 -5.20 34.26 53.47
CA GLY A 86 -5.11 33.79 54.85
C GLY A 86 -5.99 32.57 55.17
N ASN A 87 -6.64 31.98 54.17
CA ASN A 87 -7.56 30.84 54.30
C ASN A 87 -6.90 29.50 53.90
N GLY A 88 -5.59 29.51 53.61
CA GLY A 88 -4.86 28.35 53.06
C GLY A 88 -3.68 27.89 53.87
N TRP A 89 -2.74 27.23 53.19
CA TRP A 89 -1.51 26.73 53.76
C TRP A 89 -0.52 27.89 54.14
N SER A 90 0.37 27.64 55.10
CA SER A 90 1.45 28.57 55.37
C SER A 90 2.40 28.73 54.17
N THR A 91 3.05 29.88 54.09
CA THR A 91 4.01 30.16 53.00
C THR A 91 5.09 29.07 52.87
N ASP A 92 5.60 28.57 54.01
CA ASP A 92 6.62 27.52 54.05
C ASP A 92 6.07 26.18 53.49
N ALA A 93 4.81 25.87 53.77
CA ALA A 93 4.18 24.66 53.26
C ALA A 93 4.01 24.73 51.73
N ILE A 94 3.69 25.91 51.19
CA ILE A 94 3.59 26.11 49.73
C ILE A 94 4.96 25.98 49.05
N PHE A 95 6.01 26.61 49.62
CA PHE A 95 7.34 26.44 49.10
C PHE A 95 7.78 24.97 49.13
N THR A 96 7.51 24.26 50.22
CA THR A 96 7.78 22.81 50.31
C THR A 96 7.03 22.05 49.25
N TYR A 97 5.75 22.32 49.01
CA TYR A 97 4.97 21.70 47.94
C TYR A 97 5.57 21.96 46.56
N ILE A 98 5.93 23.23 46.25
CA ILE A 98 6.53 23.61 44.97
C ILE A 98 7.86 22.87 44.77
N PHE A 99 8.74 22.81 45.77
CA PHE A 99 10.01 22.12 45.66
C PHE A 99 9.85 20.61 45.51
N VAL A 100 8.97 19.98 46.27
CA VAL A 100 8.78 18.54 46.22
C VAL A 100 8.02 18.12 44.95
N VAL A 101 6.85 18.69 44.68
CA VAL A 101 6.02 18.32 43.52
C VAL A 101 6.66 18.84 42.24
N GLY A 102 7.17 20.06 42.24
CA GLY A 102 7.87 20.64 41.09
C GLY A 102 9.15 19.90 40.74
N GLY A 103 9.97 19.59 41.75
CA GLY A 103 11.21 18.81 41.56
C GLY A 103 10.96 17.41 41.04
N THR A 104 9.96 16.72 41.60
CA THR A 104 9.54 15.39 41.09
C THR A 104 9.00 15.48 39.68
N ALA A 105 8.20 16.49 39.37
CA ALA A 105 7.66 16.71 38.03
C ALA A 105 8.75 16.97 37.01
N ILE A 106 9.75 17.80 37.34
CA ILE A 106 10.91 18.04 36.45
C ILE A 106 11.65 16.73 36.18
N ALA A 107 11.93 15.92 37.20
CA ALA A 107 12.63 14.65 37.05
C ALA A 107 11.83 13.70 36.14
N ILE A 108 10.52 13.58 36.37
CA ILE A 108 9.63 12.73 35.55
C ILE A 108 9.51 13.28 34.13
N TRP A 109 9.42 14.60 33.96
CA TRP A 109 9.38 15.23 32.64
C TRP A 109 10.68 15.01 31.86
N MET A 110 11.84 15.11 32.48
CA MET A 110 13.12 14.78 31.85
C MET A 110 13.20 13.33 31.42
N ALA A 111 12.80 12.38 32.29
CA ALA A 111 12.74 10.97 31.98
C ALA A 111 11.75 10.69 30.85
N SER A 112 10.58 11.30 30.90
CA SER A 112 9.55 11.20 29.84
C SER A 112 10.05 11.74 28.50
N ASN A 113 10.74 12.89 28.48
CA ASN A 113 11.34 13.46 27.28
C ASN A 113 12.38 12.52 26.68
N TYR A 114 13.26 11.97 27.49
CA TYR A 114 14.23 10.97 27.04
C TYR A 114 13.53 9.74 26.45
N TYR A 115 12.50 9.23 27.13
CA TYR A 115 11.70 8.12 26.64
C TYR A 115 11.06 8.42 25.28
N TRP A 116 10.38 9.55 25.14
CA TRP A 116 9.64 9.92 23.91
C TRP A 116 10.54 10.23 22.73
N ASN A 117 11.73 10.84 22.96
CA ASN A 117 12.62 11.27 21.89
C ASN A 117 13.66 10.20 21.51
N SER A 118 14.03 9.29 22.43
CA SER A 118 15.09 8.32 22.17
C SER A 118 14.58 6.87 22.15
N ILE A 119 13.76 6.46 23.11
CA ILE A 119 13.36 5.07 23.28
C ILE A 119 12.14 4.74 22.41
N SER A 120 11.08 5.54 22.50
CA SER A 120 9.82 5.29 21.83
C SER A 120 9.94 5.17 20.30
N PRO A 121 10.71 5.99 19.57
CA PRO A 121 10.89 5.86 18.13
C PRO A 121 11.54 4.53 17.73
N GLN A 122 12.51 4.04 18.50
CA GLN A 122 13.18 2.75 18.22
C GLN A 122 12.20 1.58 18.32
N TYR A 123 11.37 1.56 19.35
CA TYR A 123 10.34 0.53 19.50
C TYR A 123 9.23 0.66 18.47
N SER A 124 8.84 1.87 18.12
CA SER A 124 7.86 2.11 17.04
C SER A 124 8.36 1.53 15.72
N GLU A 125 9.63 1.77 15.36
CA GLU A 125 10.21 1.18 14.15
C GLU A 125 10.31 -0.34 14.23
N LYS A 126 10.68 -0.90 15.37
CA LYS A 126 10.69 -2.36 15.57
C LYS A 126 9.30 -2.99 15.37
N ILE A 127 8.25 -2.33 15.85
CA ILE A 127 6.86 -2.80 15.67
C ILE A 127 6.47 -2.73 14.18
N ASN A 128 6.75 -1.59 13.54
CA ASN A 128 6.49 -1.38 12.12
C ASN A 128 7.24 -2.41 11.26
N HIS A 129 8.51 -2.64 11.53
CA HIS A 129 9.33 -3.65 10.86
C HIS A 129 8.72 -5.07 11.01
N THR A 130 8.28 -5.43 12.21
CA THR A 130 7.66 -6.75 12.46
C THR A 130 6.39 -6.93 11.64
N LEU A 131 5.55 -5.91 11.56
CA LEU A 131 4.30 -5.97 10.79
C LEU A 131 4.56 -5.94 9.28
N ARG A 132 5.47 -5.08 8.80
CA ARG A 132 5.92 -5.06 7.39
C ARG A 132 6.46 -6.42 6.97
N ARG A 133 7.28 -7.06 7.81
CA ARG A 133 7.81 -8.41 7.53
C ARG A 133 6.69 -9.45 7.37
N LYS A 134 5.63 -9.39 8.20
CA LYS A 134 4.45 -10.26 8.04
C LYS A 134 3.75 -10.02 6.69
N LEU A 135 3.58 -8.74 6.32
CA LEU A 135 2.95 -8.36 5.04
C LEU A 135 3.79 -8.77 3.83
N TYR A 136 5.10 -8.53 3.87
CA TYR A 136 6.01 -8.90 2.77
C TYR A 136 6.10 -10.41 2.57
N ARG A 137 6.12 -11.19 3.65
CA ARG A 137 6.01 -12.65 3.53
C ARG A 137 4.68 -13.06 2.91
N LYS A 138 3.59 -12.44 3.36
CA LYS A 138 2.27 -12.73 2.80
C LYS A 138 2.16 -12.36 1.32
N SER A 139 2.85 -11.30 0.88
CA SER A 139 2.84 -10.89 -0.53
C SER A 139 3.48 -11.91 -1.47
N THR A 140 4.37 -12.77 -0.98
CA THR A 140 4.93 -13.87 -1.77
C THR A 140 4.02 -15.10 -1.84
N ASP A 141 3.06 -15.20 -0.93
CA ASP A 141 2.17 -16.35 -0.83
C ASP A 141 0.83 -16.14 -1.55
N VAL A 142 0.44 -14.89 -1.85
CA VAL A 142 -0.82 -14.60 -2.54
C VAL A 142 -0.74 -14.94 -4.02
N ASP A 143 -1.90 -15.31 -4.60
CA ASP A 143 -2.00 -15.64 -6.02
C ASP A 143 -1.66 -14.45 -6.93
N LEU A 144 -1.08 -14.71 -8.09
CA LEU A 144 -0.78 -13.67 -9.09
C LEU A 144 -2.04 -12.91 -9.52
N ALA A 145 -3.20 -13.59 -9.58
CA ALA A 145 -4.50 -13.00 -9.86
C ALA A 145 -4.84 -11.81 -8.96
N CYS A 146 -4.37 -11.81 -7.72
CA CYS A 146 -4.59 -10.72 -6.77
C CYS A 146 -3.96 -9.39 -7.24
N TYR A 147 -2.79 -9.45 -7.86
CA TYR A 147 -2.11 -8.28 -8.40
C TYR A 147 -2.74 -7.76 -9.69
N GLU A 148 -3.42 -8.63 -10.44
CA GLU A 148 -4.12 -8.30 -11.68
C GLU A 148 -5.57 -7.82 -11.44
N THR A 149 -6.12 -8.04 -10.23
CA THR A 149 -7.47 -7.62 -9.85
C THR A 149 -7.45 -6.23 -9.20
N PRO A 150 -8.04 -5.18 -9.82
CA PRO A 150 -7.92 -3.79 -9.33
C PRO A 150 -8.41 -3.57 -7.90
N ASP A 151 -9.52 -4.23 -7.48
CA ASP A 151 -10.08 -4.07 -6.12
C ASP A 151 -9.16 -4.68 -5.04
N PHE A 152 -8.54 -5.81 -5.32
CA PHE A 152 -7.56 -6.42 -4.42
C PHE A 152 -6.28 -5.60 -4.35
N TYR A 153 -5.76 -5.20 -5.51
CA TYR A 153 -4.53 -4.41 -5.61
C TYR A 153 -4.67 -3.06 -4.87
N ASP A 154 -5.80 -2.37 -5.03
CA ASP A 154 -6.10 -1.13 -4.31
C ASP A 154 -6.09 -1.33 -2.77
N LYS A 155 -6.66 -2.44 -2.27
CA LYS A 155 -6.65 -2.77 -0.84
C LYS A 155 -5.26 -3.13 -0.36
N TYR A 156 -4.50 -3.87 -1.16
CA TYR A 156 -3.13 -4.25 -0.87
C TYR A 156 -2.21 -3.03 -0.75
N VAL A 157 -2.24 -2.12 -1.74
CA VAL A 157 -1.45 -0.88 -1.70
C VAL A 157 -1.81 -0.05 -0.47
N LYS A 158 -3.11 0.10 -0.15
CA LYS A 158 -3.54 0.78 1.08
C LYS A 158 -3.03 0.08 2.34
N ALA A 159 -3.07 -1.25 2.39
CA ALA A 159 -2.56 -2.00 3.53
C ALA A 159 -1.05 -1.76 3.73
N MET A 160 -0.28 -1.70 2.63
CA MET A 160 1.15 -1.42 2.68
C MET A 160 1.46 0.01 3.15
N ASP A 161 0.80 1.02 2.58
CA ASP A 161 1.01 2.43 2.93
C ASP A 161 0.62 2.72 4.39
N GLU A 162 -0.55 2.22 4.82
CA GLU A 162 -1.08 2.50 6.15
C GLU A 162 -0.35 1.76 7.28
N THR A 163 0.32 0.67 6.98
CA THR A 163 1.06 -0.12 7.98
C THR A 163 2.20 0.69 8.62
N GLN A 164 2.73 1.71 7.93
CA GLN A 164 3.86 2.50 8.44
C GLN A 164 3.53 3.20 9.77
N ASP A 165 2.34 3.79 9.89
CA ASP A 165 2.01 4.65 11.04
C ASP A 165 0.75 4.23 11.78
N ARG A 166 -0.06 3.31 11.23
CA ARG A 166 -1.42 3.08 11.77
C ARG A 166 -1.42 2.51 13.18
N VAL A 167 -0.50 1.60 13.48
CA VAL A 167 -0.38 1.02 14.83
C VAL A 167 -0.03 2.10 15.84
N TRP A 168 0.92 2.97 15.49
CA TRP A 168 1.29 4.10 16.34
C TRP A 168 0.13 5.09 16.52
N LYS A 169 -0.62 5.40 15.46
CA LYS A 169 -1.82 6.25 15.55
C LYS A 169 -2.87 5.67 16.48
N VAL A 170 -3.11 4.35 16.47
CA VAL A 170 -4.01 3.69 17.42
C VAL A 170 -3.51 3.83 18.85
N MET A 171 -2.22 3.59 19.10
CA MET A 171 -1.61 3.77 20.42
C MET A 171 -1.77 5.22 20.92
N ASN A 172 -1.43 6.19 20.06
CA ASN A 172 -1.52 7.59 20.40
C ASN A 172 -2.96 8.06 20.67
N THR A 173 -3.93 7.56 19.89
CA THR A 173 -5.36 7.87 20.14
C THR A 173 -5.82 7.29 21.46
N LEU A 174 -5.38 6.09 21.84
CA LEU A 174 -5.68 5.49 23.14
C LEU A 174 -5.00 6.26 24.27
N ASP A 175 -3.75 6.66 24.10
CA ASP A 175 -2.98 7.46 25.05
C ASP A 175 -3.66 8.81 25.34
N ASN A 176 -4.04 9.52 24.30
CA ASN A 176 -4.78 10.77 24.41
C ASN A 176 -6.14 10.56 25.09
N LEU A 177 -6.82 9.44 24.84
CA LEU A 177 -8.07 9.12 25.52
C LEU A 177 -7.84 8.88 27.02
N ILE A 178 -6.79 8.14 27.39
CA ILE A 178 -6.39 7.91 28.80
C ILE A 178 -6.07 9.25 29.48
N TRP A 179 -5.25 10.09 28.84
CA TRP A 179 -4.93 11.45 29.33
C TRP A 179 -6.21 12.26 29.61
N ASN A 180 -7.11 12.28 28.63
CA ASN A 180 -8.38 13.04 28.76
C ASN A 180 -9.29 12.48 29.86
N VAL A 181 -9.37 11.15 30.00
CA VAL A 181 -10.19 10.51 31.05
C VAL A 181 -9.63 10.84 32.42
N VAL A 182 -8.31 10.74 32.64
CA VAL A 182 -7.67 11.06 33.92
C VAL A 182 -7.81 12.55 34.23
N SER A 183 -7.51 13.42 33.29
CA SER A 183 -7.64 14.88 33.48
C SER A 183 -9.07 15.31 33.76
N LEU A 184 -10.04 14.75 33.02
CA LEU A 184 -11.46 15.02 33.25
C LEU A 184 -11.91 14.57 34.64
N ALA A 185 -11.50 13.37 35.07
CA ALA A 185 -11.86 12.82 36.36
C ALA A 185 -11.31 13.70 37.50
N LEU A 186 -10.04 14.07 37.46
CA LEU A 186 -9.39 14.91 38.48
C LEU A 186 -10.01 16.31 38.55
N THR A 187 -10.18 16.95 37.37
CA THR A 187 -10.73 18.30 37.29
C THR A 187 -12.22 18.34 37.70
N SER A 188 -13.00 17.36 37.25
CA SER A 188 -14.42 17.27 37.62
C SER A 188 -14.62 16.97 39.10
N LEU A 189 -13.76 16.10 39.68
CA LEU A 189 -13.80 15.83 41.12
C LEU A 189 -13.52 17.09 41.93
N LEU A 190 -12.49 17.86 41.53
CA LEU A 190 -12.16 19.12 42.19
C LEU A 190 -13.33 20.12 42.12
N ILE A 191 -13.89 20.33 40.92
CA ILE A 191 -15.05 21.24 40.74
C ILE A 191 -16.27 20.77 41.54
N PHE A 192 -16.51 19.46 41.61
CA PHE A 192 -17.59 18.92 42.41
C PHE A 192 -17.44 19.17 43.92
N THR A 193 -16.19 19.17 44.43
CA THR A 193 -15.94 19.48 45.84
C THR A 193 -16.08 20.97 46.15
N ILE A 194 -15.90 21.86 45.14
CA ILE A 194 -16.12 23.30 45.28
C ILE A 194 -17.61 23.63 45.29
N ASP A 195 -18.32 23.29 44.20
CA ASP A 195 -19.75 23.47 44.10
C ASP A 195 -20.33 22.48 43.03
N PRO A 196 -21.19 21.51 43.45
CA PRO A 196 -21.79 20.54 42.55
C PRO A 196 -22.60 21.15 41.40
N PHE A 197 -23.13 22.36 41.56
CA PHE A 197 -23.92 23.04 40.55
C PHE A 197 -23.06 23.42 39.31
N LEU A 198 -21.79 23.65 39.51
CA LEU A 198 -20.84 23.96 38.41
C LEU A 198 -20.71 22.83 37.40
N VAL A 199 -20.94 21.58 37.81
CA VAL A 199 -20.92 20.42 36.91
C VAL A 199 -21.96 20.53 35.79
N LEU A 200 -23.10 21.21 36.05
CA LEU A 200 -24.13 21.44 35.03
C LEU A 200 -23.60 22.26 33.84
N PHE A 201 -22.75 23.25 34.10
CA PHE A 201 -22.08 24.02 33.02
C PHE A 201 -21.17 23.13 32.18
N ALA A 202 -20.47 22.18 32.79
CA ALA A 202 -19.61 21.22 32.10
C ALA A 202 -20.42 20.28 31.17
N LEU A 203 -21.71 20.06 31.40
CA LEU A 203 -22.55 19.22 30.55
C LEU A 203 -23.10 19.96 29.31
N ILE A 204 -23.11 21.30 29.29
CA ILE A 204 -23.59 22.09 28.14
C ILE A 204 -22.91 21.68 26.79
N PRO A 205 -21.59 21.45 26.73
CA PRO A 205 -20.91 21.01 25.50
C PRO A 205 -21.49 19.71 24.92
N LEU A 206 -22.01 18.81 25.74
CA LEU A 206 -22.62 17.57 25.26
C LEU A 206 -23.91 17.85 24.48
N SER A 207 -24.69 18.85 24.89
CA SER A 207 -25.91 19.27 24.17
C SER A 207 -25.59 19.82 22.78
N LEU A 208 -24.43 20.46 22.60
CA LEU A 208 -23.92 20.95 21.32
C LEU A 208 -23.38 19.83 20.40
N GLY A 209 -23.28 18.61 20.91
CA GLY A 209 -22.79 17.44 20.16
C GLY A 209 -23.58 17.16 18.87
N PHE A 210 -24.92 17.49 18.88
CA PHE A 210 -25.74 17.37 17.68
C PHE A 210 -25.33 18.35 16.57
N ILE A 211 -24.99 19.57 16.92
CA ILE A 211 -24.52 20.61 16.00
C ILE A 211 -23.14 20.23 15.45
N ARG A 212 -22.24 19.76 16.30
CA ARG A 212 -20.91 19.25 15.90
C ARG A 212 -21.01 18.06 14.93
N ARG A 213 -21.97 17.16 15.17
CA ARG A 213 -22.22 16.04 14.24
C ARG A 213 -22.64 16.53 12.86
N ARG A 214 -23.49 17.56 12.78
CA ARG A 214 -23.88 18.18 11.49
C ARG A 214 -22.69 18.84 10.80
N ARG A 215 -21.86 19.57 11.53
CA ARG A 215 -20.62 20.16 11.03
C ARG A 215 -19.70 19.09 10.40
N LYS A 216 -19.46 17.98 11.10
CA LYS A 216 -18.65 16.87 10.58
C LYS A 216 -19.21 16.26 9.30
N VAL A 217 -20.53 16.17 9.16
CA VAL A 217 -21.15 15.70 7.91
C VAL A 217 -20.81 16.65 6.75
N ILE A 218 -20.88 17.97 6.96
CA ILE A 218 -20.56 18.98 5.94
C ILE A 218 -19.05 18.92 5.59
N GLU A 219 -18.18 18.79 6.57
CA GLU A 219 -16.73 18.63 6.40
C GLU A 219 -16.41 17.37 5.57
N HIS A 220 -17.09 16.26 5.84
CA HIS A 220 -16.95 15.04 5.06
C HIS A 220 -17.44 15.21 3.61
N GLU A 221 -18.57 15.92 3.41
CA GLU A 221 -19.07 16.26 2.07
C GLU A 221 -18.05 17.12 1.29
N GLN A 222 -17.42 18.11 1.95
CA GLN A 222 -16.37 18.93 1.36
C GLN A 222 -15.15 18.08 0.96
N THR A 223 -14.67 17.22 1.86
CA THR A 223 -13.53 16.33 1.61
C THR A 223 -13.84 15.38 0.46
N SER A 224 -15.04 14.81 0.43
CA SER A 224 -15.48 13.94 -0.66
C SER A 224 -15.55 14.66 -2.00
N ALA A 225 -16.05 15.90 -2.02
CA ALA A 225 -16.09 16.73 -3.23
C ALA A 225 -14.68 17.12 -3.73
N ARG A 226 -13.69 17.22 -2.84
CA ARG A 226 -12.29 17.53 -3.19
C ARG A 226 -11.53 16.34 -3.78
N LYS A 227 -11.91 15.09 -3.51
CA LYS A 227 -11.20 13.88 -3.96
C LYS A 227 -10.90 13.86 -5.47
N PRO A 228 -11.87 14.09 -6.39
CA PRO A 228 -11.57 14.10 -7.83
C PRO A 228 -10.62 15.24 -8.22
N ILE A 229 -10.71 16.39 -7.55
CA ILE A 229 -9.83 17.53 -7.80
C ILE A 229 -8.40 17.21 -7.34
N ASN A 230 -8.25 16.60 -6.17
CA ASN A 230 -6.96 16.19 -5.65
C ASN A 230 -6.28 15.13 -6.54
N ARG A 231 -7.05 14.19 -7.13
CA ARG A 231 -6.52 13.24 -8.13
C ARG A 231 -6.01 13.97 -9.38
N LYS A 232 -6.79 14.92 -9.90
CA LYS A 232 -6.38 15.75 -11.05
C LYS A 232 -5.13 16.57 -10.73
N PHE A 233 -5.05 17.16 -9.54
CA PHE A 233 -3.88 17.88 -9.06
C PHE A 233 -2.64 16.98 -8.95
N ALA A 234 -2.77 15.79 -8.36
CA ALA A 234 -1.69 14.82 -8.24
C ALA A 234 -1.18 14.36 -9.61
N TYR A 235 -2.06 14.17 -10.59
CA TYR A 235 -1.67 13.89 -11.97
C TYR A 235 -0.87 15.04 -12.58
N VAL A 236 -1.41 16.27 -12.56
CA VAL A 236 -0.69 17.44 -13.08
C VAL A 236 0.69 17.59 -12.43
N ARG A 237 0.76 17.44 -11.10
CA ARG A 237 2.03 17.52 -10.37
C ARG A 237 3.05 16.48 -10.87
N ARG A 238 2.63 15.23 -11.08
CA ARG A 238 3.52 14.17 -11.56
C ARG A 238 4.13 14.47 -12.92
N THR A 239 3.37 15.06 -13.84
CA THR A 239 3.89 15.41 -15.17
C THR A 239 5.01 16.45 -15.15
N PHE A 240 5.16 17.22 -14.07
CA PHE A 240 6.21 18.23 -13.93
C PHE A 240 7.51 17.69 -13.33
N TYR A 241 7.48 16.63 -12.52
CA TYR A 241 8.69 16.17 -11.83
C TYR A 241 9.15 14.78 -12.23
N LEU A 242 8.30 13.93 -12.81
CA LEU A 242 8.73 12.61 -13.26
C LEU A 242 9.48 12.70 -14.61
N GLY A 243 10.65 12.06 -14.67
CA GLY A 243 11.51 12.07 -15.83
C GLY A 243 10.86 11.48 -17.09
N GLU A 244 9.93 10.54 -16.93
CA GLU A 244 9.19 9.91 -18.03
C GLU A 244 8.40 10.89 -18.91
N TYR A 245 7.89 11.99 -18.32
CA TYR A 245 7.14 13.03 -19.05
C TYR A 245 8.03 14.14 -19.60
N SER A 246 9.33 14.14 -19.27
CA SER A 246 10.21 15.30 -19.50
C SER A 246 10.44 15.62 -20.97
N LYS A 247 10.42 14.62 -21.86
CA LYS A 247 10.63 14.78 -23.29
C LYS A 247 9.40 15.41 -23.96
N GLU A 248 8.22 14.83 -23.73
CA GLU A 248 6.95 15.29 -24.28
C GLU A 248 6.61 16.70 -23.79
N MET A 249 6.92 17.00 -22.52
CA MET A 249 6.71 18.34 -21.95
C MET A 249 7.58 19.41 -22.63
N ARG A 250 8.75 19.04 -23.19
CA ARG A 250 9.65 19.99 -23.90
C ARG A 250 9.34 20.09 -25.38
N MET A 251 8.90 18.99 -26.00
CA MET A 251 8.72 18.92 -27.46
C MET A 251 7.41 19.53 -27.96
N GLY A 252 6.41 19.66 -27.10
CA GLY A 252 5.08 20.14 -27.48
C GLY A 252 4.57 21.30 -26.59
N GLY A 253 3.46 21.90 -26.95
CA GLY A 253 2.77 22.92 -26.15
C GLY A 253 2.11 22.40 -24.86
N PHE A 254 2.44 21.18 -24.42
CA PHE A 254 1.82 20.51 -23.26
C PHE A 254 2.04 21.26 -21.96
N PHE A 255 3.17 21.94 -21.81
CA PHE A 255 3.45 22.78 -20.64
C PHE A 255 2.33 23.79 -20.36
N ASN A 256 1.93 24.55 -21.37
CA ASN A 256 0.86 25.54 -21.24
C ASN A 256 -0.49 24.87 -20.91
N ARG A 257 -0.79 23.74 -21.54
CA ARG A 257 -2.01 22.96 -21.25
C ARG A 257 -2.04 22.43 -19.81
N GLN A 258 -0.92 21.99 -19.29
CA GLN A 258 -0.81 21.55 -17.89
C GLN A 258 -0.97 22.72 -16.90
N LEU A 259 -0.45 23.92 -17.24
CA LEU A 259 -0.67 25.13 -16.44
C LEU A 259 -2.15 25.57 -16.44
N GLU A 260 -2.82 25.50 -17.58
CA GLU A 260 -4.27 25.75 -17.65
C GLU A 260 -5.04 24.76 -16.78
N MET A 261 -4.70 23.45 -16.84
CA MET A 261 -5.31 22.42 -16.02
C MET A 261 -5.08 22.68 -14.52
N LEU A 262 -3.90 23.16 -14.14
CA LEU A 262 -3.62 23.61 -12.77
C LEU A 262 -4.50 24.79 -12.37
N GLY A 263 -4.72 25.75 -13.28
CA GLY A 263 -5.65 26.86 -13.10
C GLY A 263 -7.09 26.41 -12.88
N GLU A 264 -7.57 25.44 -13.67
CA GLU A 264 -8.89 24.81 -13.48
C GLU A 264 -9.01 24.11 -12.12
N VAL A 265 -7.98 23.35 -11.72
CA VAL A 265 -7.92 22.69 -10.41
C VAL A 265 -8.07 23.71 -9.28
N ARG A 266 -7.32 24.83 -9.34
CA ARG A 266 -7.40 25.92 -8.36
C ARG A 266 -8.78 26.53 -8.31
N LYS A 267 -9.38 26.81 -9.47
CA LYS A 267 -10.74 27.39 -9.57
C LYS A 267 -11.77 26.46 -8.91
N ASN A 268 -11.77 25.20 -9.29
CA ASN A 268 -12.71 24.20 -8.76
C ASN A 268 -12.51 23.98 -7.24
N TYR A 269 -11.26 23.98 -6.77
CA TYR A 269 -10.95 23.89 -5.34
C TYR A 269 -11.52 25.08 -4.58
N ASN A 270 -11.35 26.31 -5.11
CA ASN A 270 -11.87 27.53 -4.50
C ASN A 270 -13.41 27.55 -4.48
N GLU A 271 -14.07 27.08 -5.54
CA GLU A 271 -15.54 26.99 -5.59
C GLU A 271 -16.08 26.04 -4.51
N ILE A 272 -15.45 24.86 -4.34
CA ILE A 272 -15.81 23.92 -3.26
C ILE A 272 -15.55 24.54 -1.90
N THR A 273 -14.39 25.19 -1.72
CA THR A 273 -14.06 25.86 -0.46
C THR A 273 -15.07 26.95 -0.11
N LYS A 274 -15.46 27.80 -1.06
CA LYS A 274 -16.48 28.83 -0.84
C LYS A 274 -17.84 28.21 -0.51
N LYS A 275 -18.26 27.18 -1.25
CA LYS A 275 -19.57 26.51 -1.07
C LYS A 275 -19.75 25.90 0.32
N TYR A 276 -18.72 25.23 0.83
CA TYR A 276 -18.76 24.52 2.12
C TYR A 276 -18.19 25.35 3.26
N GLY A 277 -17.17 26.19 2.99
CA GLY A 277 -16.48 26.98 4.01
C GLY A 277 -17.38 27.93 4.78
N THR A 278 -18.27 28.64 4.08
CA THR A 278 -19.24 29.54 4.73
C THR A 278 -20.16 28.77 5.69
N ARG A 279 -20.62 27.58 5.28
CA ARG A 279 -21.48 26.74 6.14
C ARG A 279 -20.72 26.24 7.36
N LEU A 280 -19.48 25.78 7.16
CA LEU A 280 -18.62 25.34 8.26
C LEU A 280 -18.35 26.47 9.24
N ALA A 281 -18.02 27.67 8.74
CA ALA A 281 -17.80 28.85 9.56
C ALA A 281 -19.04 29.21 10.42
N ILE A 282 -20.25 29.13 9.86
CA ILE A 282 -21.48 29.36 10.63
C ILE A 282 -21.62 28.33 11.78
N TYR A 283 -21.39 27.06 11.48
CA TYR A 283 -21.44 26.02 12.52
C TYR A 283 -20.35 26.20 13.57
N ASP A 284 -19.13 26.62 13.18
CA ASP A 284 -18.04 26.90 14.11
C ASP A 284 -18.37 28.10 15.03
N VAL A 285 -18.94 29.16 14.46
CA VAL A 285 -19.39 30.30 15.28
C VAL A 285 -20.46 29.88 16.28
N ILE A 286 -21.48 29.12 15.86
CA ILE A 286 -22.55 28.67 16.78
C ILE A 286 -21.99 27.76 17.88
N VAL A 287 -21.09 26.84 17.55
CA VAL A 287 -20.51 25.93 18.54
C VAL A 287 -19.59 26.68 19.49
N ASN A 288 -18.68 27.52 18.98
CA ASN A 288 -17.72 28.25 19.81
C ASN A 288 -18.42 29.32 20.66
N PHE A 289 -19.34 30.09 20.06
CA PHE A 289 -20.13 31.06 20.82
C PHE A 289 -20.97 30.37 21.93
N GLY A 290 -21.61 29.23 21.61
CA GLY A 290 -22.34 28.47 22.60
C GLY A 290 -21.47 27.96 23.74
N LEU A 291 -20.23 27.49 23.43
CA LEU A 291 -19.26 27.08 24.45
C LEU A 291 -18.79 28.23 25.30
N GLU A 292 -18.28 29.30 24.66
CA GLU A 292 -17.72 30.45 25.37
C GLU A 292 -18.77 31.17 26.22
N VAL A 293 -19.97 31.45 25.69
CA VAL A 293 -20.99 32.22 26.39
C VAL A 293 -21.69 31.37 27.44
N PHE A 294 -22.22 30.22 27.08
CA PHE A 294 -23.05 29.47 28.04
C PHE A 294 -22.23 28.59 28.99
N THR A 295 -21.08 28.13 28.62
CA THR A 295 -20.25 27.28 29.48
C THR A 295 -19.24 28.11 30.25
N VAL A 296 -18.32 28.81 29.57
CA VAL A 296 -17.21 29.52 30.23
C VAL A 296 -17.76 30.77 30.94
N LEU A 297 -18.39 31.67 30.18
CA LEU A 297 -18.91 32.93 30.75
C LEU A 297 -20.02 32.67 31.80
N GLY A 298 -20.92 31.70 31.52
CA GLY A 298 -21.98 31.35 32.49
C GLY A 298 -21.43 30.81 33.81
N ALA A 299 -20.47 29.86 33.74
CA ALA A 299 -19.81 29.34 34.93
C ALA A 299 -18.98 30.40 35.65
N THR A 300 -18.31 31.29 34.90
CA THR A 300 -17.56 32.43 35.43
C THR A 300 -18.47 33.37 36.23
N LEU A 301 -19.54 33.82 35.63
CA LEU A 301 -20.50 34.71 36.28
C LEU A 301 -21.11 34.07 37.56
N TYR A 302 -21.41 32.79 37.51
CA TYR A 302 -21.88 32.05 38.67
C TYR A 302 -20.80 31.98 39.76
N ALA A 303 -19.53 31.67 39.42
CA ALA A 303 -18.45 31.59 40.36
C ALA A 303 -18.19 32.97 41.03
N VAL A 304 -18.12 34.04 40.21
CA VAL A 304 -17.96 35.42 40.72
C VAL A 304 -19.14 35.80 41.65
N TRP A 305 -20.36 35.49 41.28
CA TRP A 305 -21.55 35.75 42.12
C TRP A 305 -21.48 35.01 43.47
N ARG A 306 -20.98 33.76 43.49
CA ARG A 306 -20.80 32.99 44.74
C ARG A 306 -19.65 33.48 45.61
N THR A 307 -18.61 34.13 45.00
CA THR A 307 -17.45 34.65 45.72
C THR A 307 -17.70 36.05 46.28
N VAL A 308 -18.25 36.98 45.47
CA VAL A 308 -18.33 38.42 45.82
C VAL A 308 -19.75 38.93 45.96
N GLY A 309 -20.78 38.17 45.49
CA GLY A 309 -22.20 38.58 45.42
C GLY A 309 -22.94 38.33 46.74
N PRO A 310 -24.31 38.39 46.71
CA PRO A 310 -25.15 38.14 47.88
C PRO A 310 -25.02 36.71 48.48
N GLY A 311 -24.33 35.81 47.76
CA GLY A 311 -23.91 34.49 48.25
C GLY A 311 -22.55 34.49 48.92
N GLN A 312 -22.04 35.60 49.37
CA GLN A 312 -20.70 35.86 49.90
C GLN A 312 -20.25 34.85 50.95
N GLY A 313 -19.03 34.31 50.80
CA GLY A 313 -18.38 33.42 51.76
C GLY A 313 -18.59 31.91 51.49
N SER A 314 -19.24 31.53 50.39
CA SER A 314 -19.39 30.10 50.02
C SER A 314 -18.30 29.57 49.09
N MET A 315 -17.54 30.45 48.44
CA MET A 315 -16.39 30.13 47.60
C MET A 315 -15.22 31.06 47.90
N THR A 316 -13.97 30.52 47.89
CA THR A 316 -12.75 31.32 47.97
C THR A 316 -12.41 31.94 46.63
N MET A 317 -11.52 32.94 46.60
CA MET A 317 -11.00 33.47 45.33
C MET A 317 -10.20 32.41 44.58
N GLY A 318 -9.49 31.52 45.27
CA GLY A 318 -8.80 30.39 44.70
C GLY A 318 -9.76 29.42 43.99
N ASP A 319 -10.94 29.16 44.60
CA ASP A 319 -11.98 28.34 43.94
C ASP A 319 -12.52 29.02 42.69
N CYS A 320 -12.74 30.33 42.72
CA CYS A 320 -13.20 31.08 41.56
C CYS A 320 -12.18 30.99 40.39
N LEU A 321 -10.90 31.15 40.67
CA LEU A 321 -9.84 31.02 39.66
C LEU A 321 -9.73 29.60 39.07
N ILE A 322 -9.96 28.55 39.90
CA ILE A 322 -10.04 27.19 39.41
C ILE A 322 -11.20 27.03 38.44
N VAL A 323 -12.39 27.51 38.77
CA VAL A 323 -13.57 27.43 37.89
C VAL A 323 -13.26 28.11 36.56
N LEU A 324 -12.68 29.32 36.57
CA LEU A 324 -12.29 30.06 35.37
C LEU A 324 -11.36 29.27 34.45
N ASN A 325 -10.34 28.64 35.03
CA ASN A 325 -9.36 27.88 34.24
C ASN A 325 -9.86 26.50 33.80
N SER A 326 -10.61 25.84 34.68
CA SER A 326 -10.93 24.42 34.48
C SER A 326 -12.18 24.16 33.67
N ILE A 327 -13.21 25.05 33.70
CA ILE A 327 -14.47 24.79 33.01
C ILE A 327 -14.30 24.74 31.49
N GLY A 328 -13.43 25.61 30.93
CA GLY A 328 -13.06 25.57 29.51
C GLY A 328 -12.31 24.28 29.16
N THR A 329 -11.37 23.85 30.04
CA THR A 329 -10.63 22.61 29.88
C THR A 329 -11.54 21.38 29.87
N ILE A 330 -12.51 21.28 30.78
CA ILE A 330 -13.50 20.19 30.80
C ILE A 330 -14.30 20.16 29.49
N SER A 331 -14.78 21.32 29.04
CA SER A 331 -15.52 21.45 27.79
C SER A 331 -14.73 20.99 26.57
N TYR A 332 -13.46 21.39 26.50
CA TYR A 332 -12.53 20.97 25.45
C TYR A 332 -12.27 19.45 25.51
N THR A 333 -11.97 18.94 26.70
CA THR A 333 -11.67 17.52 26.93
C THR A 333 -12.85 16.61 26.53
N LEU A 334 -14.08 16.96 26.93
CA LEU A 334 -15.28 16.23 26.49
C LEU A 334 -15.44 16.23 24.97
N SER A 335 -15.08 17.33 24.32
CA SER A 335 -15.15 17.46 22.86
C SER A 335 -14.13 16.58 22.15
N THR A 336 -12.89 16.55 22.63
CA THR A 336 -11.81 15.75 22.06
C THR A 336 -12.02 14.26 22.28
N MET A 337 -12.59 13.85 23.42
CA MET A 337 -12.98 12.44 23.62
C MET A 337 -13.93 11.91 22.53
N VAL A 338 -14.93 12.71 22.13
CA VAL A 338 -15.82 12.34 21.02
C VAL A 338 -15.06 12.22 19.71
N GLN A 339 -14.06 13.06 19.50
CA GLN A 339 -13.18 12.98 18.32
C GLN A 339 -12.35 11.70 18.32
N TYR A 340 -11.72 11.33 19.44
CA TYR A 340 -10.93 10.11 19.54
C TYR A 340 -11.76 8.84 19.31
N LEU A 341 -13.00 8.80 19.76
CA LEU A 341 -13.92 7.70 19.44
C LEU A 341 -14.21 7.60 17.92
N ALA A 342 -14.26 8.73 17.21
CA ALA A 342 -14.40 8.74 15.76
C ALA A 342 -13.11 8.27 15.07
N GLU A 343 -11.94 8.66 15.58
CA GLU A 343 -10.63 8.23 15.09
C GLU A 343 -10.44 6.71 15.23
N PHE A 344 -10.85 6.10 16.34
CA PHE A 344 -10.85 4.64 16.48
C PHE A 344 -11.69 3.95 15.41
N SER A 345 -12.82 4.53 15.02
CA SER A 345 -13.62 3.98 13.93
C SER A 345 -12.94 4.09 12.57
N GLU A 346 -12.20 5.15 12.36
CA GLU A 346 -11.38 5.34 11.16
C GLU A 346 -10.20 4.36 11.12
N HIS A 347 -9.44 4.26 12.21
CA HIS A 347 -8.34 3.31 12.32
C HIS A 347 -8.78 1.88 12.05
N ALA A 348 -9.95 1.49 12.56
CA ALA A 348 -10.48 0.15 12.37
C ALA A 348 -10.78 -0.18 10.90
N LEU A 349 -11.13 0.80 10.06
CA LEU A 349 -11.33 0.59 8.61
C LEU A 349 -10.00 0.25 7.91
N TYR A 350 -8.94 0.99 8.22
CA TYR A 350 -7.62 0.72 7.63
C TYR A 350 -7.02 -0.61 8.12
N ILE A 351 -7.19 -0.91 9.40
CA ILE A 351 -6.75 -2.20 9.96
C ILE A 351 -7.53 -3.37 9.33
N GLN A 352 -8.79 -3.15 8.94
CA GLN A 352 -9.56 -4.14 8.22
C GLN A 352 -8.92 -4.50 6.86
N ASP A 353 -8.41 -3.51 6.12
CA ASP A 353 -7.73 -3.75 4.84
C ASP A 353 -6.42 -4.54 5.06
N VAL A 354 -5.67 -4.21 6.13
CA VAL A 354 -4.47 -4.98 6.54
C VAL A 354 -4.83 -6.43 6.90
N ARG A 355 -5.86 -6.64 7.70
CA ARG A 355 -6.34 -7.98 8.07
C ARG A 355 -6.85 -8.76 6.86
N TYR A 356 -7.63 -8.12 5.99
CA TYR A 356 -8.11 -8.73 4.75
C TYR A 356 -6.97 -9.32 3.93
N PHE A 357 -5.85 -8.59 3.83
CA PHE A 357 -4.67 -9.08 3.12
C PHE A 357 -3.94 -10.19 3.89
N LEU A 358 -3.74 -10.05 5.20
CA LEU A 358 -3.06 -11.06 6.03
C LEU A 358 -3.85 -12.37 6.12
N ASP A 359 -5.19 -12.27 6.18
CA ASP A 359 -6.10 -13.41 6.31
C ASP A 359 -6.47 -14.04 4.94
N TYR A 360 -6.00 -13.44 3.81
CA TYR A 360 -6.23 -14.01 2.49
C TYR A 360 -5.63 -15.40 2.38
N GLU A 361 -6.41 -16.36 1.91
CA GLU A 361 -5.93 -17.71 1.64
C GLU A 361 -5.73 -17.87 0.13
N PRO A 362 -4.49 -18.19 -0.32
CA PRO A 362 -4.21 -18.44 -1.73
C PRO A 362 -4.95 -19.68 -2.21
N THR A 363 -5.36 -19.67 -3.47
CA THR A 363 -5.97 -20.84 -4.14
C THR A 363 -4.90 -21.87 -4.49
N ILE A 364 -3.72 -21.40 -4.90
CA ILE A 364 -2.55 -22.23 -5.22
C ILE A 364 -1.68 -22.32 -3.96
N LYS A 365 -1.82 -23.42 -3.22
CA LYS A 365 -1.12 -23.61 -1.94
C LYS A 365 0.09 -24.53 -2.09
N GLU A 366 1.13 -24.21 -1.33
CA GLU A 366 2.24 -25.15 -1.09
C GLU A 366 1.75 -26.29 -0.19
N ASP A 367 1.95 -27.53 -0.63
CA ASP A 367 1.81 -28.70 0.24
C ASP A 367 3.22 -29.26 0.53
N PRO A 368 3.74 -29.06 1.75
CA PRO A 368 5.06 -29.56 2.13
C PRO A 368 5.18 -31.10 2.07
N ASN A 369 4.06 -31.82 2.12
CA ASN A 369 4.02 -33.28 2.10
C ASN A 369 3.87 -33.86 0.68
N ALA A 370 3.57 -33.00 -0.31
CA ALA A 370 3.49 -33.43 -1.69
C ALA A 370 4.88 -33.87 -2.20
N PRO A 371 4.94 -34.85 -3.12
CA PRO A 371 6.20 -35.30 -3.70
C PRO A 371 6.90 -34.21 -4.47
N GLU A 372 8.22 -34.33 -4.58
CA GLU A 372 9.03 -33.43 -5.41
C GLU A 372 8.80 -33.75 -6.88
N ALA A 373 8.75 -32.69 -7.68
CA ALA A 373 8.71 -32.80 -9.13
C ALA A 373 10.14 -32.99 -9.67
N ASN A 374 10.30 -33.95 -10.59
CA ASN A 374 11.54 -34.22 -11.28
C ASN A 374 11.37 -34.02 -12.77
N ALA A 375 12.47 -33.88 -13.52
CA ALA A 375 12.45 -33.76 -14.97
C ALA A 375 11.66 -34.89 -15.64
N GLY A 376 11.07 -34.61 -16.81
CA GLY A 376 10.28 -35.56 -17.55
C GLY A 376 9.41 -34.91 -18.62
N THR A 377 8.36 -35.59 -19.07
CA THR A 377 7.42 -35.08 -20.07
C THR A 377 6.27 -34.32 -19.40
N ILE A 378 6.05 -33.09 -19.84
CA ILE A 378 4.89 -32.27 -19.41
C ILE A 378 3.83 -32.33 -20.51
N GLU A 379 2.59 -32.54 -20.15
CA GLU A 379 1.44 -32.61 -21.07
C GLU A 379 0.30 -31.73 -20.54
N PHE A 380 -0.33 -30.97 -21.43
CA PHE A 380 -1.60 -30.30 -21.21
C PHE A 380 -2.69 -31.16 -21.87
N LYS A 381 -3.72 -31.52 -21.11
CA LYS A 381 -4.82 -32.39 -21.57
C LYS A 381 -6.14 -31.64 -21.48
N ASN A 382 -6.68 -31.29 -22.65
CA ASN A 382 -7.95 -30.55 -22.79
C ASN A 382 -8.05 -29.34 -21.88
N VAL A 383 -6.97 -28.54 -21.82
CA VAL A 383 -6.87 -27.42 -20.88
C VAL A 383 -7.68 -26.24 -21.39
N HIS A 384 -8.57 -25.75 -20.52
CA HIS A 384 -9.29 -24.49 -20.66
C HIS A 384 -8.87 -23.51 -19.57
N PHE A 385 -8.84 -22.23 -19.89
CA PHE A 385 -8.55 -21.23 -18.91
C PHE A 385 -9.27 -19.91 -19.17
N LYS A 386 -9.85 -19.36 -18.09
CA LYS A 386 -10.52 -18.08 -18.07
C LYS A 386 -10.08 -17.25 -16.87
N TYR A 387 -9.63 -16.02 -17.12
CA TYR A 387 -9.32 -15.09 -16.05
C TYR A 387 -10.57 -14.69 -15.26
N GLU A 388 -10.43 -14.46 -13.98
CA GLU A 388 -11.53 -14.01 -13.12
C GLU A 388 -12.10 -12.67 -13.65
N GLY A 389 -13.42 -12.61 -13.82
CA GLY A 389 -14.11 -11.43 -14.37
C GLY A 389 -14.02 -11.25 -15.89
N ALA A 390 -13.27 -12.09 -16.63
CA ALA A 390 -13.27 -12.05 -18.08
C ALA A 390 -14.60 -12.59 -18.66
N GLU A 391 -15.02 -12.10 -19.82
CA GLU A 391 -16.20 -12.65 -20.50
C GLU A 391 -15.88 -13.90 -21.28
N LYS A 392 -14.69 -13.97 -21.89
CA LYS A 392 -14.23 -15.06 -22.77
C LYS A 392 -13.09 -15.85 -22.14
N GLU A 393 -12.98 -17.12 -22.53
CA GLU A 393 -11.82 -17.95 -22.22
C GLU A 393 -10.59 -17.44 -22.97
N SER A 394 -9.45 -17.47 -22.31
CA SER A 394 -8.16 -17.11 -22.88
C SER A 394 -7.44 -18.30 -23.51
N LEU A 395 -7.77 -19.51 -23.06
CA LEU A 395 -7.31 -20.77 -23.66
C LEU A 395 -8.50 -21.74 -23.76
N ARG A 396 -8.58 -22.45 -24.87
CA ARG A 396 -9.65 -23.40 -25.17
C ARG A 396 -9.07 -24.70 -25.74
N ASN A 397 -9.41 -25.82 -25.10
CA ASN A 397 -9.06 -27.17 -25.55
C ASN A 397 -7.57 -27.30 -25.93
N ILE A 398 -6.67 -26.76 -25.07
CA ILE A 398 -5.24 -26.84 -25.30
C ILE A 398 -4.77 -28.27 -25.04
N ASN A 399 -4.21 -28.88 -26.07
CA ASN A 399 -3.46 -30.12 -26.01
C ASN A 399 -2.04 -29.83 -26.47
N PHE A 400 -1.07 -29.94 -25.56
CA PHE A 400 0.28 -29.49 -25.74
C PHE A 400 1.23 -30.39 -24.96
N SER A 401 2.40 -30.69 -25.49
CA SER A 401 3.36 -31.52 -24.78
C SER A 401 4.79 -31.04 -24.96
N ILE A 402 5.63 -31.28 -23.96
CA ILE A 402 7.05 -31.01 -23.95
C ILE A 402 7.76 -32.27 -23.50
N ARG A 403 8.54 -32.87 -24.38
CA ARG A 403 9.38 -34.04 -24.05
C ARG A 403 10.70 -33.57 -23.41
N GLU A 404 11.31 -34.46 -22.66
CA GLU A 404 12.62 -34.18 -22.07
C GLU A 404 13.66 -33.92 -23.18
N GLY A 405 14.41 -32.84 -23.06
CA GLY A 405 15.42 -32.39 -24.02
C GLY A 405 14.87 -31.81 -25.33
N GLU A 406 13.53 -31.69 -25.49
CA GLU A 406 12.90 -31.16 -26.69
C GLU A 406 12.92 -29.62 -26.70
N ARG A 407 13.18 -29.03 -27.86
CA ARG A 407 13.04 -27.59 -28.10
C ARG A 407 11.73 -27.34 -28.84
N ILE A 408 10.87 -26.55 -28.23
CA ILE A 408 9.60 -26.20 -28.82
C ILE A 408 9.46 -24.69 -29.02
N ALA A 409 8.76 -24.29 -30.07
CA ALA A 409 8.36 -22.91 -30.29
C ALA A 409 6.84 -22.78 -30.22
N VAL A 410 6.36 -21.82 -29.42
CA VAL A 410 4.95 -21.42 -29.38
C VAL A 410 4.85 -20.06 -30.10
N VAL A 411 4.20 -20.06 -31.26
CA VAL A 411 4.10 -18.89 -32.12
C VAL A 411 2.64 -18.48 -32.33
N GLY A 412 2.40 -17.22 -32.70
CA GLY A 412 1.06 -16.69 -32.94
C GLY A 412 0.99 -15.18 -32.74
N ARG A 413 -0.13 -14.59 -33.16
CA ARG A 413 -0.36 -13.14 -33.02
C ARG A 413 -0.44 -12.70 -31.55
N ASN A 414 -0.31 -11.40 -31.31
CA ASN A 414 -0.52 -10.85 -29.97
C ASN A 414 -1.97 -11.13 -29.53
N GLY A 415 -2.14 -11.57 -28.28
CA GLY A 415 -3.46 -11.95 -27.74
C GLY A 415 -3.89 -13.38 -28.05
N SER A 416 -3.09 -14.22 -28.75
CA SER A 416 -3.43 -15.61 -29.04
C SER A 416 -3.39 -16.56 -27.82
N GLY A 417 -2.96 -16.11 -26.63
CA GLY A 417 -2.93 -16.93 -25.42
C GLY A 417 -1.54 -17.44 -25.00
N LYS A 418 -0.45 -17.13 -25.72
CA LYS A 418 0.91 -17.62 -25.45
C LYS A 418 1.39 -17.37 -24.02
N THR A 419 1.33 -16.15 -23.56
CA THR A 419 1.73 -15.78 -22.18
C THR A 419 0.82 -16.45 -21.13
N THR A 420 -0.45 -16.67 -21.45
CA THR A 420 -1.38 -17.40 -20.58
C THR A 420 -0.98 -18.88 -20.46
N LEU A 421 -0.55 -19.51 -21.58
CA LEU A 421 -0.02 -20.87 -21.57
C LEU A 421 1.21 -20.99 -20.64
N VAL A 422 2.13 -20.00 -20.69
CA VAL A 422 3.29 -19.95 -19.78
C VAL A 422 2.87 -19.83 -18.34
N LYS A 423 1.92 -18.94 -18.04
CA LYS A 423 1.43 -18.77 -16.66
C LYS A 423 0.87 -20.08 -16.09
N LEU A 424 0.18 -20.89 -16.89
CA LEU A 424 -0.30 -22.22 -16.49
C LEU A 424 0.85 -23.23 -16.36
N LEU A 425 1.79 -23.23 -17.29
CA LEU A 425 2.99 -24.10 -17.24
C LEU A 425 3.78 -23.89 -15.96
N LEU A 426 3.99 -22.63 -15.57
CA LEU A 426 4.67 -22.26 -14.34
C LEU A 426 3.81 -22.40 -13.07
N ARG A 427 2.57 -22.83 -13.24
CA ARG A 427 1.58 -22.91 -12.15
C ARG A 427 1.47 -21.60 -11.37
N LEU A 428 1.48 -20.47 -12.11
CA LEU A 428 1.09 -19.15 -11.60
C LEU A 428 -0.44 -19.01 -11.58
N TYR A 429 -1.11 -19.84 -12.38
CA TYR A 429 -2.55 -20.10 -12.40
C TYR A 429 -2.77 -21.60 -12.58
N ASP A 430 -3.88 -22.12 -12.06
CA ASP A 430 -4.36 -23.46 -12.36
C ASP A 430 -5.41 -23.39 -13.49
N PRO A 431 -5.51 -24.43 -14.36
CA PRO A 431 -6.52 -24.47 -15.40
C PRO A 431 -7.94 -24.46 -14.80
N THR A 432 -8.91 -23.86 -15.55
CA THR A 432 -10.33 -23.88 -15.19
C THR A 432 -10.95 -25.26 -15.44
N GLU A 433 -10.53 -25.91 -16.55
CA GLU A 433 -10.90 -27.29 -16.91
C GLU A 433 -9.68 -27.97 -17.54
N GLY A 434 -9.67 -29.30 -17.53
CA GLY A 434 -8.53 -30.10 -17.97
C GLY A 434 -7.40 -30.15 -16.90
N GLU A 435 -6.27 -30.69 -17.28
CA GLU A 435 -5.14 -30.92 -16.38
C GLU A 435 -3.79 -30.67 -17.06
N VAL A 436 -2.81 -30.25 -16.25
CA VAL A 436 -1.39 -30.19 -16.62
C VAL A 436 -0.70 -31.32 -15.89
N VAL A 437 -0.10 -32.24 -16.62
CA VAL A 437 0.53 -33.44 -16.01
C VAL A 437 2.02 -33.49 -16.28
N LEU A 438 2.78 -34.01 -15.33
CA LEU A 438 4.20 -34.35 -15.45
C LEU A 438 4.35 -35.84 -15.23
N ASN A 439 4.87 -36.56 -16.23
CA ASN A 439 5.01 -38.01 -16.19
C ASN A 439 3.70 -38.75 -15.81
N GLY A 440 2.56 -38.26 -16.28
CA GLY A 440 1.24 -38.84 -16.05
C GLY A 440 0.56 -38.46 -14.72
N LYS A 441 1.16 -37.62 -13.89
CA LYS A 441 0.61 -37.13 -12.62
C LYS A 441 0.31 -35.64 -12.69
N ASP A 442 -0.84 -35.19 -12.15
CA ASP A 442 -1.25 -33.78 -12.17
C ASP A 442 -0.21 -32.89 -11.48
N ALA A 443 0.05 -31.73 -12.07
CA ALA A 443 0.91 -30.67 -11.50
C ALA A 443 0.46 -30.24 -10.10
N LYS A 444 -0.84 -30.31 -9.81
CA LYS A 444 -1.41 -29.95 -8.50
C LYS A 444 -0.98 -30.89 -7.38
N ASP A 445 -0.60 -32.13 -7.70
CA ASP A 445 -0.19 -33.16 -6.78
C ASP A 445 1.30 -33.08 -6.39
N TYR A 446 2.05 -32.18 -7.00
CA TYR A 446 3.46 -31.94 -6.66
C TYR A 446 3.63 -30.75 -5.72
N ARG A 447 4.71 -30.75 -4.95
CA ARG A 447 5.14 -29.60 -4.16
C ARG A 447 5.37 -28.40 -5.09
N LEU A 448 4.69 -27.27 -4.81
CA LEU A 448 4.70 -26.11 -5.69
C LEU A 448 6.09 -25.51 -5.89
N SER A 449 6.88 -25.41 -4.82
CA SER A 449 8.27 -24.94 -4.88
C SER A 449 9.16 -25.83 -5.72
N SER A 450 8.98 -27.17 -5.63
CA SER A 450 9.69 -28.14 -6.44
C SER A 450 9.25 -28.08 -7.91
N TRP A 451 7.94 -27.93 -8.19
CA TRP A 451 7.42 -27.73 -9.56
C TRP A 451 8.04 -26.49 -10.21
N ARG A 452 7.97 -25.33 -9.54
CA ARG A 452 8.55 -24.09 -10.06
C ARG A 452 10.07 -24.15 -10.19
N GLY A 453 10.73 -24.90 -9.34
CA GLY A 453 12.16 -25.15 -9.39
C GLY A 453 12.63 -25.94 -10.62
N LEU A 454 11.72 -26.55 -11.39
CA LEU A 454 12.05 -27.17 -12.67
C LEU A 454 12.30 -26.15 -13.79
N PHE A 455 11.90 -24.90 -13.63
CA PHE A 455 11.88 -23.90 -14.70
C PHE A 455 12.85 -22.76 -14.46
N GLY A 456 13.71 -22.51 -15.43
CA GLY A 456 14.44 -21.24 -15.58
C GLY A 456 13.66 -20.35 -16.57
N CYS A 457 13.27 -19.13 -16.15
CA CYS A 457 12.38 -18.29 -16.93
C CYS A 457 12.96 -16.91 -17.19
N VAL A 458 12.80 -16.42 -18.43
CA VAL A 458 12.92 -15.00 -18.75
C VAL A 458 11.60 -14.52 -19.34
N PHE A 459 10.96 -13.60 -18.64
CA PHE A 459 9.70 -12.99 -19.06
C PHE A 459 9.94 -11.80 -19.99
N GLN A 460 8.94 -11.46 -20.81
CA GLN A 460 8.96 -10.31 -21.71
C GLN A 460 9.20 -8.98 -20.96
N ASP A 461 8.59 -8.84 -19.79
CA ASP A 461 8.67 -7.66 -18.93
C ASP A 461 9.64 -7.85 -17.75
N PHE A 462 10.76 -8.54 -17.99
CA PHE A 462 11.79 -8.80 -16.99
C PHE A 462 12.14 -7.54 -16.19
N LYS A 463 12.48 -7.72 -14.92
CA LYS A 463 12.90 -6.62 -14.02
C LYS A 463 14.30 -6.91 -13.49
N LEU A 464 15.13 -5.85 -13.45
CA LEU A 464 16.35 -5.82 -12.67
C LEU A 464 16.07 -5.07 -11.37
N PHE A 465 16.62 -5.59 -10.30
CA PHE A 465 16.52 -4.99 -8.97
C PHE A 465 17.71 -4.05 -8.74
N SER A 466 17.53 -3.04 -7.91
CA SER A 466 18.62 -2.16 -7.44
C SER A 466 19.52 -2.91 -6.44
N LEU A 467 20.12 -3.99 -6.93
CA LEU A 467 21.03 -4.89 -6.23
C LEU A 467 22.27 -5.08 -7.12
N SER A 468 23.29 -5.82 -6.68
CA SER A 468 24.45 -6.11 -7.51
C SER A 468 24.09 -6.89 -8.78
N VAL A 469 24.96 -6.82 -9.81
CA VAL A 469 24.82 -7.67 -11.01
C VAL A 469 24.73 -9.14 -10.59
N LYS A 470 25.60 -9.57 -9.67
CA LYS A 470 25.62 -10.93 -9.13
C LYS A 470 24.27 -11.35 -8.57
N GLU A 471 23.69 -10.55 -7.67
CA GLU A 471 22.39 -10.85 -7.09
C GLU A 471 21.26 -10.84 -8.12
N ASN A 472 21.35 -9.97 -9.13
CA ASN A 472 20.39 -9.96 -10.24
C ASN A 472 20.47 -11.21 -11.12
N VAL A 473 21.61 -11.88 -11.20
CA VAL A 473 21.77 -13.13 -11.95
C VAL A 473 21.27 -14.32 -11.13
N ILE A 474 21.69 -14.43 -9.86
CA ILE A 474 21.36 -15.61 -9.04
C ILE A 474 19.98 -15.52 -8.36
N LEU A 475 19.37 -14.34 -8.25
CA LEU A 475 18.07 -14.06 -7.60
C LEU A 475 17.92 -14.64 -6.18
N ARG A 476 19.02 -14.77 -5.46
CA ARG A 476 19.10 -15.22 -4.07
C ARG A 476 20.29 -14.59 -3.36
N LEU A 477 20.41 -14.83 -2.06
CA LEU A 477 21.60 -14.40 -1.34
C LEU A 477 22.85 -15.11 -1.88
N PRO A 478 23.96 -14.38 -2.09
CA PRO A 478 25.22 -14.92 -2.58
C PRO A 478 25.79 -16.02 -1.66
N ARG A 479 26.46 -16.99 -2.28
CA ARG A 479 27.17 -18.10 -1.61
C ARG A 479 28.59 -18.18 -2.15
N ASP A 480 29.46 -18.88 -1.43
CA ASP A 480 30.83 -19.16 -1.91
C ASP A 480 30.78 -19.91 -3.25
N GLY A 481 31.59 -19.46 -4.23
CA GLY A 481 31.64 -20.02 -5.57
C GLY A 481 30.66 -19.41 -6.58
N ASP A 482 29.74 -18.54 -6.18
CA ASP A 482 28.79 -17.88 -7.10
C ASP A 482 29.50 -16.95 -8.12
N ASP A 483 30.63 -16.36 -7.77
CA ASP A 483 31.36 -15.43 -8.64
C ASP A 483 31.79 -16.08 -9.95
N GLU A 484 32.28 -17.32 -9.88
CA GLU A 484 32.68 -18.09 -11.07
C GLU A 484 31.45 -18.45 -11.92
N THR A 485 30.36 -18.91 -11.25
CA THR A 485 29.10 -19.26 -11.92
C THR A 485 28.49 -18.06 -12.62
N VAL A 486 28.41 -16.90 -11.94
CA VAL A 486 27.86 -15.66 -12.48
C VAL A 486 28.72 -15.14 -13.64
N THR A 487 30.05 -15.18 -13.49
CA THR A 487 30.96 -14.74 -14.55
C THR A 487 30.83 -15.61 -15.81
N ALA A 488 30.72 -16.93 -15.66
CA ALA A 488 30.46 -17.84 -16.76
C ALA A 488 29.13 -17.55 -17.43
N ALA A 489 28.04 -17.41 -16.65
CA ALA A 489 26.71 -17.10 -17.15
C ALA A 489 26.63 -15.74 -17.88
N LEU A 490 27.33 -14.71 -17.39
CA LEU A 490 27.44 -13.41 -18.07
C LEU A 490 28.23 -13.49 -19.37
N LYS A 491 29.22 -14.36 -19.47
CA LYS A 491 29.94 -14.62 -20.73
C LYS A 491 29.05 -15.30 -21.76
N GLU A 492 28.32 -16.31 -21.36
CA GLU A 492 27.37 -17.04 -22.22
C GLU A 492 26.23 -16.15 -22.71
N SER A 493 25.69 -15.30 -21.85
CA SER A 493 24.63 -14.33 -22.24
C SER A 493 25.17 -13.16 -23.09
N GLY A 494 26.46 -12.99 -23.19
CA GLY A 494 27.09 -11.87 -23.88
C GLY A 494 27.03 -10.54 -23.13
N ALA A 495 26.71 -10.55 -21.82
CA ALA A 495 26.71 -9.36 -20.96
C ALA A 495 28.10 -9.02 -20.44
N TRP A 496 29.04 -10.00 -20.37
CA TRP A 496 30.33 -9.87 -19.72
C TRP A 496 31.17 -8.69 -20.22
N LYS A 497 31.24 -8.48 -21.54
CA LYS A 497 32.02 -7.37 -22.16
C LYS A 497 31.65 -5.98 -21.60
N LYS A 498 30.45 -5.81 -21.13
CA LYS A 498 30.01 -4.58 -20.50
C LYS A 498 30.29 -4.58 -19.00
N ILE A 499 29.98 -5.69 -18.33
CA ILE A 499 30.10 -5.82 -16.87
C ILE A 499 31.56 -5.78 -16.41
N GLU A 500 32.51 -6.40 -17.14
CA GLU A 500 33.93 -6.37 -16.80
C GLU A 500 34.57 -4.97 -16.82
N LYS A 501 33.93 -4.01 -17.53
CA LYS A 501 34.36 -2.61 -17.61
C LYS A 501 33.80 -1.72 -16.51
N LEU A 502 32.88 -2.24 -15.69
CA LEU A 502 32.35 -1.52 -14.55
C LEU A 502 33.39 -1.50 -13.42
N GLU A 503 33.42 -0.42 -12.66
CA GLU A 503 34.39 -0.19 -11.59
C GLU A 503 34.40 -1.35 -10.55
N HIS A 504 33.22 -1.90 -10.23
CA HIS A 504 33.08 -3.01 -9.29
C HIS A 504 32.66 -4.33 -9.96
N GLY A 505 32.71 -4.43 -11.30
CA GLY A 505 32.39 -5.65 -12.02
C GLY A 505 31.02 -6.22 -11.66
N ILE A 506 30.99 -7.49 -11.22
CA ILE A 506 29.74 -8.18 -10.82
C ILE A 506 29.11 -7.66 -9.51
N GLU A 507 29.88 -6.92 -8.71
CA GLU A 507 29.39 -6.29 -7.47
C GLU A 507 28.80 -4.89 -7.74
N SER A 508 28.84 -4.37 -8.98
CA SER A 508 28.24 -3.09 -9.32
C SER A 508 26.74 -3.11 -9.10
N THR A 509 26.20 -2.10 -8.39
CA THR A 509 24.76 -1.94 -8.16
C THR A 509 24.06 -1.57 -9.46
N MET A 510 22.97 -2.28 -9.79
CA MET A 510 22.10 -1.95 -10.92
C MET A 510 21.13 -0.84 -10.53
N THR A 511 20.87 0.06 -11.45
CA THR A 511 20.01 1.25 -11.31
C THR A 511 20.57 2.32 -10.34
N ARG A 512 20.02 3.53 -10.40
CA ARG A 512 20.38 4.66 -9.51
C ARG A 512 19.22 5.07 -8.60
N GLU A 513 18.43 4.12 -8.14
CA GLU A 513 17.27 4.45 -7.29
C GLU A 513 17.69 4.96 -5.90
N PHE A 514 18.77 4.42 -5.35
CA PHE A 514 19.30 4.79 -4.03
C PHE A 514 20.83 4.78 -3.94
N ASP A 515 21.50 4.51 -5.05
CA ASP A 515 22.97 4.50 -5.15
C ASP A 515 23.39 5.40 -6.32
N ASP A 516 24.04 6.51 -6.01
CA ASP A 516 24.49 7.48 -7.02
C ASP A 516 25.54 6.89 -7.97
N GLU A 517 26.32 5.88 -7.52
CA GLU A 517 27.30 5.13 -8.31
C GLU A 517 26.65 3.98 -9.10
N GLY A 518 25.37 3.72 -8.89
CA GLY A 518 24.61 2.68 -9.55
C GLY A 518 24.63 2.80 -11.07
N VAL A 519 24.66 1.66 -11.76
CA VAL A 519 24.84 1.57 -13.22
C VAL A 519 23.48 1.42 -13.92
N ASN A 520 23.20 2.32 -14.87
CA ASN A 520 22.09 2.18 -15.79
C ASN A 520 22.55 1.50 -17.08
N LEU A 521 22.09 0.26 -17.29
CA LEU A 521 22.32 -0.48 -18.54
C LEU A 521 21.26 -0.11 -19.59
N SER A 522 21.62 -0.18 -20.87
CA SER A 522 20.64 -0.13 -21.96
C SER A 522 19.66 -1.33 -21.87
N ILE A 523 18.48 -1.22 -22.47
CA ILE A 523 17.47 -2.30 -22.43
C ILE A 523 18.04 -3.62 -22.94
N GLY A 524 18.83 -3.60 -24.04
CA GLY A 524 19.48 -4.81 -24.56
C GLY A 524 20.55 -5.40 -23.63
N GLU A 525 21.31 -4.55 -22.90
CA GLU A 525 22.27 -5.01 -21.89
C GLU A 525 21.54 -5.60 -20.66
N GLN A 526 20.44 -4.96 -20.23
CA GLN A 526 19.58 -5.49 -19.17
C GLN A 526 19.00 -6.87 -19.54
N GLN A 527 18.57 -7.03 -20.79
CA GLN A 527 18.06 -8.30 -21.31
C GLN A 527 19.13 -9.40 -21.27
N LYS A 528 20.39 -9.08 -21.62
CA LYS A 528 21.50 -10.04 -21.52
C LYS A 528 21.79 -10.43 -20.07
N VAL A 529 21.70 -9.50 -19.11
CA VAL A 529 21.83 -9.83 -17.67
C VAL A 529 20.66 -10.72 -17.22
N SER A 530 19.43 -10.45 -17.68
CA SER A 530 18.28 -11.32 -17.39
C SER A 530 18.44 -12.72 -17.98
N LEU A 531 19.01 -12.85 -19.19
CA LEU A 531 19.33 -14.14 -19.79
C LEU A 531 20.40 -14.92 -19.02
N ALA A 532 21.36 -14.23 -18.39
CA ALA A 532 22.37 -14.88 -17.57
C ALA A 532 21.78 -15.72 -16.42
N ARG A 533 20.55 -15.39 -15.95
CA ARG A 533 19.83 -16.19 -14.96
C ARG A 533 19.66 -17.65 -15.35
N ILE A 534 19.34 -17.90 -16.63
CA ILE A 534 19.14 -19.24 -17.19
C ILE A 534 20.45 -20.04 -17.22
N PHE A 535 21.56 -19.35 -17.48
CA PHE A 535 22.87 -19.99 -17.55
C PHE A 535 23.47 -20.26 -16.16
N ALA A 536 23.13 -19.39 -15.17
CA ALA A 536 23.55 -19.58 -13.80
C ALA A 536 22.79 -20.72 -13.10
N ASP A 537 21.53 -20.96 -13.47
CA ASP A 537 20.67 -21.97 -12.89
C ASP A 537 20.42 -23.11 -13.90
N ARG A 538 20.87 -24.34 -13.56
CA ARG A 538 20.78 -25.52 -14.46
C ARG A 538 19.43 -26.24 -14.30
N THR A 539 18.34 -25.52 -14.49
CA THR A 539 16.98 -26.10 -14.47
C THR A 539 16.72 -27.00 -15.69
N PRO A 540 15.93 -28.08 -15.58
CA PRO A 540 15.64 -28.98 -16.69
C PRO A 540 14.79 -28.34 -17.82
N PHE A 541 13.93 -27.38 -17.48
CA PHE A 541 13.12 -26.61 -18.44
C PHE A 541 13.52 -25.16 -18.47
N VAL A 542 13.62 -24.60 -19.69
CA VAL A 542 13.91 -23.19 -19.94
C VAL A 542 12.75 -22.56 -20.68
N VAL A 543 12.19 -21.49 -20.14
CA VAL A 543 11.07 -20.74 -20.74
C VAL A 543 11.53 -19.34 -21.10
N LEU A 544 11.34 -18.96 -22.34
CA LEU A 544 11.79 -17.72 -22.94
C LEU A 544 10.61 -17.00 -23.59
N ASP A 545 10.11 -15.98 -22.91
CA ASP A 545 8.98 -15.19 -23.41
C ASP A 545 9.51 -13.92 -24.09
N GLU A 546 9.53 -13.92 -25.44
CA GLU A 546 10.01 -12.85 -26.31
C GLU A 546 11.42 -12.34 -25.96
N PRO A 547 12.44 -13.23 -25.87
CA PRO A 547 13.76 -12.91 -25.32
C PRO A 547 14.59 -11.97 -26.20
N SER A 548 14.16 -11.65 -27.41
CA SER A 548 14.90 -10.84 -28.39
C SER A 548 14.24 -9.50 -28.72
N SER A 549 13.20 -9.10 -27.99
CA SER A 549 12.38 -7.92 -28.32
C SER A 549 13.17 -6.59 -28.39
N ALA A 550 14.30 -6.49 -27.68
CA ALA A 550 15.15 -5.30 -27.61
C ALA A 550 16.53 -5.47 -28.30
N LEU A 551 16.75 -6.58 -29.03
CA LEU A 551 18.02 -6.88 -29.70
C LEU A 551 17.95 -6.59 -31.18
N ASP A 552 19.09 -6.18 -31.75
CA ASP A 552 19.28 -6.13 -33.21
C ASP A 552 19.40 -7.56 -33.80
N PRO A 553 19.20 -7.75 -35.12
CA PRO A 553 19.16 -9.09 -35.72
C PRO A 553 20.46 -9.90 -35.53
N ILE A 554 21.61 -9.26 -35.49
CA ILE A 554 22.92 -9.93 -35.30
C ILE A 554 23.06 -10.38 -33.85
N ALA A 555 22.72 -9.51 -32.91
CA ALA A 555 22.70 -9.83 -31.48
C ALA A 555 21.66 -10.91 -31.15
N GLU A 556 20.50 -10.88 -31.80
CA GLU A 556 19.47 -11.89 -31.69
C GLU A 556 19.98 -13.27 -32.14
N HIS A 557 20.59 -13.35 -33.33
CA HIS A 557 21.13 -14.61 -33.85
C HIS A 557 22.19 -15.18 -32.92
N THR A 558 23.16 -14.35 -32.51
CA THR A 558 24.23 -14.75 -31.58
C THR A 558 23.69 -15.22 -30.24
N MET A 559 22.64 -14.54 -29.74
CA MET A 559 21.97 -14.93 -28.51
C MET A 559 21.33 -16.32 -28.63
N PHE A 560 20.58 -16.58 -29.70
CA PHE A 560 19.97 -17.89 -29.93
C PHE A 560 20.99 -19.01 -30.08
N GLU A 561 22.08 -18.80 -30.81
CA GLU A 561 23.21 -19.77 -30.92
C GLU A 561 23.82 -20.09 -29.55
N ASN A 562 24.10 -19.06 -28.75
CA ASN A 562 24.62 -19.24 -27.39
C ASN A 562 23.63 -20.01 -26.51
N MET A 563 22.34 -19.70 -26.61
CA MET A 563 21.31 -20.38 -25.86
C MET A 563 21.19 -21.86 -26.23
N ILE A 564 21.18 -22.20 -27.51
CA ILE A 564 21.13 -23.59 -27.94
C ILE A 564 22.28 -24.38 -27.35
N ARG A 565 23.52 -23.82 -27.39
CA ARG A 565 24.69 -24.48 -26.79
C ARG A 565 24.59 -24.64 -25.28
N ALA A 566 24.16 -23.59 -24.59
CA ALA A 566 24.11 -23.58 -23.12
C ALA A 566 22.92 -24.37 -22.54
N THR A 567 21.93 -24.65 -23.37
CA THR A 567 20.73 -25.44 -22.99
C THR A 567 20.75 -26.86 -23.56
N GLU A 568 21.90 -27.33 -24.06
CA GLU A 568 22.05 -28.70 -24.55
C GLU A 568 21.65 -29.71 -23.47
N GLY A 569 20.77 -30.67 -23.83
CA GLY A 569 20.21 -31.65 -22.91
C GLY A 569 19.08 -31.12 -22.02
N ARG A 570 18.65 -29.87 -22.16
CA ARG A 570 17.53 -29.26 -21.45
C ARG A 570 16.34 -29.06 -22.40
N SER A 571 15.12 -29.10 -21.87
CA SER A 571 13.93 -28.75 -22.66
C SER A 571 13.78 -27.23 -22.75
N VAL A 572 13.55 -26.69 -23.95
CA VAL A 572 13.47 -25.25 -24.19
C VAL A 572 12.14 -24.87 -24.82
N ILE A 573 11.47 -23.89 -24.25
CA ILE A 573 10.22 -23.36 -24.74
C ILE A 573 10.45 -21.91 -25.18
N PHE A 574 10.42 -21.67 -26.49
CA PHE A 574 10.48 -20.35 -27.08
C PHE A 574 9.07 -19.81 -27.32
N ILE A 575 8.77 -18.67 -26.76
CA ILE A 575 7.56 -17.93 -27.08
C ILE A 575 7.96 -16.71 -27.88
N SER A 576 7.47 -16.62 -29.09
CA SER A 576 7.85 -15.54 -29.98
C SER A 576 6.71 -15.17 -30.95
N HIS A 577 6.66 -13.90 -31.28
CA HIS A 577 5.95 -13.42 -32.46
C HIS A 577 6.90 -13.32 -33.68
N ARG A 578 8.22 -13.56 -33.50
CA ARG A 578 9.23 -13.63 -34.56
C ARG A 578 9.46 -15.10 -34.94
N LEU A 579 9.24 -15.43 -36.19
CA LEU A 579 9.33 -16.81 -36.66
C LEU A 579 10.75 -17.31 -36.90
N SER A 580 11.76 -16.41 -36.85
CA SER A 580 13.18 -16.80 -36.89
C SER A 580 13.55 -17.79 -35.78
N SER A 581 12.96 -17.65 -34.58
CA SER A 581 13.16 -18.58 -33.47
C SER A 581 12.49 -19.94 -33.69
N ALA A 582 11.43 -20.01 -34.48
CA ALA A 582 10.72 -21.24 -34.77
C ALA A 582 11.52 -22.23 -35.63
N THR A 583 12.48 -21.72 -36.45
CA THR A 583 13.37 -22.56 -37.27
C THR A 583 14.37 -23.36 -36.43
N LEU A 584 14.60 -22.96 -35.17
CA LEU A 584 15.53 -23.59 -34.24
C LEU A 584 14.88 -24.64 -33.34
N ALA A 585 13.55 -24.72 -33.38
CA ALA A 585 12.76 -25.64 -32.58
C ALA A 585 12.58 -27.00 -33.29
N ASP A 586 12.56 -28.07 -32.51
CA ASP A 586 12.26 -29.43 -33.00
C ASP A 586 10.78 -29.55 -33.35
N ARG A 587 9.90 -28.80 -32.65
CA ARG A 587 8.46 -28.74 -32.87
C ARG A 587 7.92 -27.33 -32.63
N VAL A 588 6.97 -26.95 -33.46
CA VAL A 588 6.28 -25.65 -33.43
C VAL A 588 4.81 -25.84 -33.16
N TYR A 589 4.26 -25.04 -32.26
CA TYR A 589 2.84 -24.91 -31.98
C TYR A 589 2.37 -23.54 -32.43
N MET A 590 1.45 -23.48 -33.37
CA MET A 590 0.80 -22.25 -33.85
C MET A 590 -0.47 -22.00 -33.07
N MET A 591 -0.53 -20.86 -32.37
CA MET A 591 -1.70 -20.46 -31.59
C MET A 591 -2.50 -19.34 -32.26
N GLU A 592 -3.81 -19.47 -32.30
CA GLU A 592 -4.76 -18.44 -32.71
C GLU A 592 -5.99 -18.46 -31.79
N ASP A 593 -6.45 -17.30 -31.34
CA ASP A 593 -7.66 -17.12 -30.53
C ASP A 593 -7.83 -18.08 -29.34
N GLY A 594 -6.74 -18.43 -28.70
CA GLY A 594 -6.72 -19.29 -27.51
C GLY A 594 -6.71 -20.80 -27.83
N GLU A 595 -6.50 -21.21 -29.07
CA GLU A 595 -6.41 -22.60 -29.52
C GLU A 595 -5.09 -22.88 -30.23
N ILE A 596 -4.62 -24.14 -30.21
CA ILE A 596 -3.53 -24.61 -31.05
C ILE A 596 -4.14 -25.04 -32.36
N ILE A 597 -3.78 -24.36 -33.45
CA ILE A 597 -4.36 -24.59 -34.78
C ILE A 597 -3.48 -25.46 -35.69
N GLU A 598 -2.17 -25.41 -35.47
CA GLU A 598 -1.18 -26.19 -36.23
C GLU A 598 -0.06 -26.66 -35.30
N GLU A 599 0.43 -27.88 -35.54
CA GLU A 599 1.55 -28.51 -34.85
C GLU A 599 2.40 -29.29 -35.86
N GLY A 600 3.74 -29.17 -35.71
CA GLY A 600 4.69 -29.91 -36.54
C GLY A 600 6.07 -29.27 -36.52
N SER A 601 7.04 -29.84 -37.23
CA SER A 601 8.32 -29.20 -37.48
C SER A 601 8.17 -27.99 -38.41
N HIS A 602 9.16 -27.09 -38.43
CA HIS A 602 9.17 -25.96 -39.36
C HIS A 602 8.97 -26.42 -40.82
N ALA A 603 9.66 -27.48 -41.26
CA ALA A 603 9.58 -28.01 -42.61
C ALA A 603 8.17 -28.53 -42.95
N GLU A 604 7.57 -29.34 -42.06
CA GLU A 604 6.22 -29.88 -42.23
C GLU A 604 5.17 -28.77 -42.30
N LEU A 605 5.28 -27.75 -41.47
CA LEU A 605 4.31 -26.64 -41.44
C LEU A 605 4.46 -25.73 -42.67
N MET A 606 5.67 -25.57 -43.20
CA MET A 606 5.88 -24.88 -44.48
C MET A 606 5.33 -25.65 -45.68
N GLU A 607 5.44 -27.00 -45.67
CA GLU A 607 4.90 -27.87 -46.72
C GLU A 607 3.37 -27.94 -46.72
N ARG A 608 2.74 -27.90 -45.51
CA ARG A 608 1.28 -27.85 -45.36
C ARG A 608 0.65 -26.57 -45.90
N ASP A 609 1.46 -25.53 -46.14
CA ASP A 609 1.04 -24.22 -46.67
C ASP A 609 -0.14 -23.56 -45.89
N GLY A 610 -0.17 -23.77 -44.56
CA GLY A 610 -1.19 -23.26 -43.67
C GLY A 610 -0.92 -21.85 -43.18
N LYS A 611 -1.59 -21.48 -42.08
CA LYS A 611 -1.43 -20.15 -41.42
C LYS A 611 -0.03 -19.88 -40.93
N TYR A 612 0.69 -20.91 -40.46
CA TYR A 612 2.09 -20.80 -40.11
C TYR A 612 2.94 -20.38 -41.30
N ALA A 613 2.82 -21.05 -42.44
CA ALA A 613 3.57 -20.75 -43.65
C ALA A 613 3.23 -19.34 -44.19
N GLU A 614 1.95 -18.97 -44.19
CA GLU A 614 1.49 -17.62 -44.54
C GLU A 614 2.20 -16.55 -43.66
N MET A 615 2.13 -16.73 -42.33
CA MET A 615 2.73 -15.79 -41.38
C MET A 615 4.27 -15.72 -41.54
N PHE A 616 4.93 -16.86 -41.78
CA PHE A 616 6.37 -16.92 -42.00
C PHE A 616 6.79 -16.14 -43.26
N ARG A 617 6.07 -16.36 -44.40
CA ARG A 617 6.36 -15.65 -45.65
C ARG A 617 6.13 -14.13 -45.51
N LEU A 618 5.09 -13.71 -44.80
CA LEU A 618 4.80 -12.31 -44.56
C LEU A 618 5.94 -11.65 -43.74
N GLN A 619 6.48 -12.35 -42.74
CA GLN A 619 7.63 -11.83 -41.98
C GLN A 619 8.93 -11.85 -42.82
N ALA A 620 9.19 -12.90 -43.57
CA ALA A 620 10.34 -13.01 -44.44
C ALA A 620 10.37 -11.91 -45.54
N LYS A 621 9.23 -11.56 -46.11
CA LYS A 621 9.09 -10.51 -47.11
C LYS A 621 9.51 -9.14 -46.59
N ASN A 622 9.29 -8.83 -45.32
CA ASN A 622 9.74 -7.58 -44.69
C ASN A 622 11.26 -7.49 -44.55
N TYR A 623 12.00 -8.60 -44.64
CA TYR A 623 13.47 -8.64 -44.62
C TYR A 623 14.09 -8.65 -46.02
N THR A 624 13.37 -9.08 -47.06
CA THR A 624 13.88 -9.17 -48.46
C THR A 624 13.59 -7.90 -49.26
N THR A 625 12.56 -7.14 -48.98
CA THR A 625 12.22 -5.89 -49.70
C THR A 625 13.05 -4.67 -49.29
N GLY A 626 13.94 -4.77 -48.30
CA GLY A 626 14.86 -3.69 -47.90
C GLY A 626 16.17 -3.63 -48.72
N GLY A 627 16.37 -4.55 -49.67
CA GLY A 627 17.61 -4.67 -50.46
C GLY A 627 17.53 -4.30 -51.94
N GLU A 628 16.36 -4.02 -52.51
CA GLU A 628 16.19 -3.83 -53.96
C GLU A 628 15.74 -2.42 -54.42
N GLU A 629 15.76 -1.41 -53.55
CA GLU A 629 15.43 -0.03 -53.97
C GLU A 629 16.62 0.96 -53.95
N ASN A 630 17.86 0.47 -54.07
CA ASN A 630 19.03 1.32 -54.34
C ASN A 630 19.98 0.66 -55.34
N GLU A 631 19.59 0.51 -56.62
CA GLU A 631 20.47 0.53 -57.80
C GLU A 631 19.93 1.51 -58.84
#